data_6e14ae914a907f0a257f963c41486796
#
_entry.id   6e14ae914a907f0a257f963c41486796
#
_cell.length_a   1.000
_cell.length_b   1.000
_cell.length_c   1.000
_cell.angle_alpha   90.00
_cell.angle_beta   90.00
_cell.angle_gamma   90.00
#
_symmetry.space_group_name_H-M   'P 1'
#
loop_
_entity.id
_entity.type
_entity.pdbx_description
1 polymer ?
#
loop_
_entity_poly.entity_id
_entity_poly.type
_entity_poly.pdbx_seq_one_letter_code
_entity_poly.pdbx_strand_id
1 'polypeptide(L)'
;MADPERSERRLRPVPLLFEPSEAVADPEHFFDLESMDDPADLLSRATELSLAFRAAADRAVEFQAVAAAQLADPRRFDRLTAADIALRAQWTEDYAKKMVEFGRDLLRGEGLAEK
;
A
#
# COMPACT_ATOMS: atom_id res chain seq x y z
N MET A 1 10.69 -14.15 -27.05
CA MET A 1 10.62 -13.70 -26.78
C MET A 1 10.37 -13.17 -26.49
N ALA A 2 10.27 -13.40 -26.23
CA ALA A 2 10.13 -12.90 -25.83
C ALA A 2 9.82 -12.71 -25.31
N ASP A 3 9.78 -13.14 -25.20
CA ASP A 3 9.52 -12.98 -24.62
C ASP A 3 9.04 -13.16 -24.11
N PRO A 4 9.16 -13.71 -24.17
CA PRO A 4 8.65 -13.76 -23.70
C PRO A 4 8.67 -13.66 -22.85
N GLU A 5 9.11 -14.09 -22.77
CA GLU A 5 9.05 -13.74 -22.08
C GLU A 5 9.02 -12.93 -21.77
N ARG A 6 9.34 -12.81 -22.11
CA ARG A 6 9.03 -11.81 -22.03
C ARG A 6 8.19 -11.52 -22.34
N SER A 7 7.96 -12.01 -22.44
CA SER A 7 7.12 -11.69 -22.52
C SER A 7 6.37 -12.11 -22.11
N GLU A 8 6.45 -12.96 -22.03
CA GLU A 8 5.76 -13.14 -21.56
C GLU A 8 5.56 -12.82 -20.68
N ARG A 9 5.99 -12.85 -20.29
CA ARG A 9 5.84 -12.25 -19.42
C ARG A 9 5.32 -11.27 -19.38
N ARG A 10 5.02 -10.96 -19.81
CA ARG A 10 4.43 -10.04 -19.75
C ARG A 10 3.32 -10.02 -20.16
N LEU A 11 2.86 -10.77 -20.47
CA LEU A 11 1.79 -10.68 -20.63
C LEU A 11 0.88 -10.62 -19.82
N ARG A 12 0.94 -10.67 -19.23
CA ARG A 12 0.13 -10.53 -18.30
C ARG A 12 -0.59 -9.46 -18.34
N PRO A 13 -1.42 -9.41 -18.49
CA PRO A 13 -2.11 -8.30 -18.69
C PRO A 13 -2.67 -7.69 -17.61
N VAL A 14 -2.89 -7.67 -17.44
CA VAL A 14 -3.47 -7.11 -16.71
C VAL A 14 -3.19 -6.24 -16.18
N PRO A 15 -3.22 -5.82 -16.28
CA PRO A 15 -2.86 -4.88 -15.97
C PRO A 15 -2.77 -4.33 -14.90
N LEU A 16 -2.83 -4.47 -14.83
CA LEU A 16 -2.72 -4.05 -14.04
C LEU A 16 -2.22 -4.18 -13.30
N LEU A 17 -1.94 -4.79 -13.71
CA LEU A 17 -1.74 -4.76 -12.73
C LEU A 17 -0.47 -4.72 -12.12
N PHE A 18 -0.16 -4.12 -11.58
CA PHE A 18 1.07 -3.75 -11.00
C PHE A 18 1.02 -3.90 -9.49
N GLU A 19 2.00 -4.63 -8.96
CA GLU A 19 2.08 -4.91 -7.53
C GLU A 19 3.29 -4.20 -6.95
N PRO A 20 3.12 -3.20 -6.07
CA PRO A 20 4.27 -2.53 -5.49
C PRO A 20 5.22 -3.46 -4.76
N SER A 21 4.70 -4.50 -4.10
CA SER A 21 5.55 -5.45 -3.39
C SER A 21 6.43 -6.23 -4.36
N GLU A 22 5.92 -6.54 -5.53
CA GLU A 22 6.72 -7.23 -6.54
C GLU A 22 7.84 -6.36 -7.06
N ALA A 23 7.54 -5.08 -7.28
CA ALA A 23 8.55 -4.15 -7.76
C ALA A 23 9.67 -4.00 -6.75
N VAL A 24 9.33 -3.94 -5.47
CA VAL A 24 10.32 -3.82 -4.41
C VAL A 24 11.13 -5.10 -4.28
N ALA A 25 10.50 -6.26 -4.49
CA ALA A 25 11.17 -7.54 -4.37
C ALA A 25 12.17 -7.79 -5.48
N ASP A 26 12.06 -7.08 -6.59
CA ASP A 26 12.98 -7.26 -7.73
C ASP A 26 13.60 -5.94 -8.11
N PRO A 27 14.57 -5.46 -7.30
CA PRO A 27 15.15 -4.15 -7.55
C PRO A 27 15.93 -4.07 -8.85
N GLU A 28 16.38 -5.20 -9.40
CA GLU A 28 17.15 -5.18 -10.63
C GLU A 28 16.30 -4.82 -11.84
N HIS A 29 14.99 -4.99 -11.71
CA HIS A 29 14.07 -4.71 -12.81
C HIS A 29 13.01 -3.70 -12.41
N PHE A 30 13.35 -2.82 -11.51
CA PHE A 30 12.40 -1.87 -10.96
C PHE A 30 11.92 -0.94 -12.06
N PHE A 31 10.86 -1.37 -12.76
CA PHE A 31 10.22 -0.60 -13.84
C PHE A 31 11.23 -0.18 -14.91
N ASP A 32 12.27 -0.99 -15.11
CA ASP A 32 13.27 -0.77 -16.15
C ASP A 32 14.08 0.51 -15.97
N LEU A 33 14.11 1.03 -14.75
CA LEU A 33 14.86 2.26 -14.51
C LEU A 33 16.34 2.07 -14.78
N GLU A 34 16.87 0.89 -14.46
CA GLU A 34 18.30 0.66 -14.63
C GLU A 34 18.73 0.61 -16.09
N SER A 35 17.78 0.49 -17.02
CA SER A 35 18.10 0.46 -18.44
C SER A 35 17.99 1.82 -19.12
N MET A 36 17.62 2.85 -18.38
CA MET A 36 17.49 4.18 -18.95
C MET A 36 18.82 4.89 -18.96
N ASP A 37 19.21 5.38 -20.13
CA ASP A 37 20.53 5.99 -20.31
C ASP A 37 20.54 7.49 -20.08
N ASP A 38 19.43 8.17 -20.40
CA ASP A 38 19.39 9.63 -20.29
C ASP A 38 19.06 10.04 -18.87
N PRO A 39 19.96 10.75 -18.17
CA PRO A 39 19.70 11.11 -16.77
C PRO A 39 18.45 11.96 -16.58
N ALA A 40 18.12 12.83 -17.55
CA ALA A 40 16.93 13.66 -17.42
C ALA A 40 15.65 12.81 -17.46
N ASP A 41 15.61 11.86 -18.38
CA ASP A 41 14.46 10.95 -18.46
C ASP A 41 14.40 10.06 -17.23
N LEU A 42 15.54 9.58 -16.78
CA LEU A 42 15.61 8.75 -15.59
C LEU A 42 15.07 9.50 -14.37
N LEU A 43 15.47 10.75 -14.21
CA LEU A 43 14.99 11.54 -13.08
C LEU A 43 13.47 11.72 -13.14
N SER A 44 12.95 12.05 -14.32
CA SER A 44 11.52 12.27 -14.47
C SER A 44 10.74 10.99 -14.15
N ARG A 45 11.20 9.87 -14.70
CA ARG A 45 10.50 8.60 -14.48
C ARG A 45 10.56 8.16 -13.02
N ALA A 46 11.75 8.25 -12.44
CA ALA A 46 11.92 7.88 -11.04
C ALA A 46 11.08 8.76 -10.12
N THR A 47 10.98 10.04 -10.46
CA THR A 47 10.16 10.96 -9.67
C THR A 47 8.68 10.59 -9.75
N GLU A 48 8.20 10.27 -10.97
CA GLU A 48 6.80 9.85 -11.12
C GLU A 48 6.51 8.61 -10.27
N LEU A 49 7.43 7.64 -10.32
CA LEU A 49 7.23 6.41 -9.56
C LEU A 49 7.30 6.66 -8.06
N SER A 50 8.22 7.51 -7.64
CA SER A 50 8.32 7.85 -6.22
C SER A 50 7.03 8.46 -5.70
N LEU A 51 6.44 9.37 -6.45
CA LEU A 51 5.19 9.99 -6.04
C LEU A 51 4.05 9.00 -6.05
N ALA A 52 4.00 8.13 -7.07
CA ALA A 52 2.94 7.14 -7.16
C ALA A 52 3.02 6.14 -6.02
N PHE A 53 4.22 5.67 -5.69
CA PHE A 53 4.37 4.72 -4.59
C PHE A 53 4.07 5.36 -3.26
N ARG A 54 4.44 6.64 -3.08
CA ARG A 54 4.11 7.33 -1.84
C ARG A 54 2.60 7.47 -1.67
N ALA A 55 1.92 7.83 -2.74
CA ALA A 55 0.46 7.95 -2.69
C ALA A 55 -0.18 6.60 -2.39
N ALA A 56 0.34 5.52 -3.01
CA ALA A 56 -0.17 4.19 -2.76
C ALA A 56 0.09 3.76 -1.32
N ALA A 57 1.28 4.07 -0.79
CA ALA A 57 1.60 3.73 0.59
C ALA A 57 0.69 4.47 1.55
N ASP A 58 0.46 5.76 1.30
CA ASP A 58 -0.42 6.55 2.16
C ASP A 58 -1.83 5.98 2.17
N ARG A 59 -2.31 5.57 1.00
CA ARG A 59 -3.64 4.99 0.90
C ARG A 59 -3.71 3.66 1.64
N ALA A 60 -2.66 2.84 1.53
CA ALA A 60 -2.61 1.56 2.23
C ALA A 60 -2.64 1.78 3.74
N VAL A 61 -1.96 2.82 4.23
CA VAL A 61 -1.97 3.13 5.67
C VAL A 61 -3.38 3.51 6.12
N GLU A 62 -4.12 4.26 5.29
CA GLU A 62 -5.50 4.59 5.63
C GLU A 62 -6.36 3.33 5.75
N PHE A 63 -6.17 2.39 4.83
CA PHE A 63 -6.92 1.14 4.92
C PHE A 63 -6.51 0.32 6.14
N GLN A 64 -5.23 0.35 6.50
CA GLN A 64 -4.80 -0.30 7.74
C GLN A 64 -5.51 0.30 8.95
N ALA A 65 -5.62 1.63 8.96
CA ALA A 65 -6.27 2.31 10.08
C ALA A 65 -7.75 1.95 10.16
N VAL A 66 -8.43 1.96 9.01
CA VAL A 66 -9.84 1.61 8.99
C VAL A 66 -10.05 0.17 9.45
N ALA A 67 -9.22 -0.75 8.96
CA ALA A 67 -9.33 -2.14 9.37
C ALA A 67 -9.09 -2.31 10.86
N ALA A 68 -8.09 -1.60 11.39
CA ALA A 68 -7.80 -1.67 12.82
C ALA A 68 -8.99 -1.17 13.64
N ALA A 69 -9.60 -0.06 13.19
CA ALA A 69 -10.77 0.48 13.90
C ALA A 69 -11.93 -0.50 13.87
N GLN A 70 -12.13 -1.17 12.74
CA GLN A 70 -13.22 -2.14 12.62
C GLN A 70 -12.97 -3.37 13.50
N LEU A 71 -11.73 -3.85 13.55
CA LEU A 71 -11.39 -4.99 14.39
C LEU A 71 -11.55 -4.67 15.88
N ALA A 72 -11.35 -3.43 16.26
CA ALA A 72 -11.46 -3.00 17.64
C ALA A 72 -12.87 -2.54 18.02
N ASP A 73 -13.82 -2.59 17.10
CA ASP A 73 -15.17 -2.10 17.34
C ASP A 73 -15.81 -2.89 18.50
N PRO A 74 -16.24 -2.20 19.57
CA PRO A 74 -16.84 -2.90 20.71
C PRO A 74 -18.09 -3.69 20.36
N ARG A 75 -18.73 -3.40 19.23
CA ARG A 75 -19.95 -4.11 18.84
C ARG A 75 -19.67 -5.48 18.24
N ARG A 76 -18.43 -5.75 17.87
CA ARG A 76 -18.07 -7.07 17.37
C ARG A 76 -17.88 -8.03 18.53
N PHE A 77 -18.45 -9.24 18.42
CA PHE A 77 -18.24 -10.22 19.48
C PHE A 77 -16.80 -10.76 19.45
N ASP A 78 -16.15 -10.69 18.31
CA ASP A 78 -14.76 -11.14 18.16
C ASP A 78 -13.78 -9.98 18.14
N ARG A 79 -14.13 -8.92 18.86
CA ARG A 79 -13.32 -7.71 18.91
C ARG A 79 -11.89 -8.01 19.36
N LEU A 80 -10.95 -7.32 18.75
CA LEU A 80 -9.53 -7.45 19.10
C LEU A 80 -9.10 -6.27 19.96
N THR A 81 -8.18 -6.55 20.88
CA THR A 81 -7.55 -5.47 21.65
C THR A 81 -6.45 -4.83 20.82
N ALA A 82 -5.99 -3.67 21.29
CA ALA A 82 -4.84 -3.01 20.64
C ALA A 82 -3.62 -3.91 20.62
N ALA A 83 -3.42 -4.68 21.69
CA ALA A 83 -2.29 -5.61 21.73
C ALA A 83 -2.39 -6.67 20.64
N ASP A 84 -3.60 -7.21 20.43
CA ASP A 84 -3.82 -8.21 19.39
C ASP A 84 -3.58 -7.64 18.01
N ILE A 85 -4.07 -6.42 17.78
CA ILE A 85 -3.89 -5.76 16.49
C ILE A 85 -2.40 -5.49 16.25
N ALA A 86 -1.70 -5.06 17.30
CA ALA A 86 -0.27 -4.78 17.19
C ALA A 86 0.49 -6.02 16.74
N LEU A 87 0.15 -7.18 17.31
CA LEU A 87 0.80 -8.42 16.92
C LEU A 87 0.58 -8.73 15.45
N ARG A 88 -0.65 -8.56 14.98
CA ARG A 88 -0.97 -8.90 13.58
C ARG A 88 -0.27 -7.98 12.61
N ALA A 89 -0.17 -6.70 12.95
CA ALA A 89 0.38 -5.69 12.04
C ALA A 89 1.86 -5.45 12.26
N GLN A 90 2.45 -6.09 13.26
CA GLN A 90 3.85 -5.89 13.62
C GLN A 90 4.09 -4.45 14.06
N TRP A 91 3.16 -3.94 14.82
CA TRP A 91 3.21 -2.60 15.41
C TRP A 91 3.46 -2.71 16.89
N THR A 92 3.85 -1.58 17.50
CA THR A 92 3.78 -1.47 18.95
C THR A 92 2.32 -1.30 19.36
N GLU A 93 2.04 -1.60 20.63
CA GLU A 93 0.67 -1.43 21.12
C GLU A 93 0.26 0.04 21.07
N ASP A 94 1.16 0.95 21.41
CA ASP A 94 0.86 2.38 21.35
C ASP A 94 0.51 2.81 19.92
N TYR A 95 1.28 2.33 18.96
CA TYR A 95 0.98 2.67 17.57
C TYR A 95 -0.36 2.09 17.14
N ALA A 96 -0.67 0.87 17.58
CA ALA A 96 -1.96 0.26 17.26
C ALA A 96 -3.10 1.12 17.80
N LYS A 97 -2.96 1.65 19.03
CA LYS A 97 -3.99 2.52 19.57
C LYS A 97 -4.18 3.77 18.74
N LYS A 98 -3.08 4.36 18.30
CA LYS A 98 -3.16 5.55 17.44
C LYS A 98 -3.82 5.24 16.11
N MET A 99 -3.52 4.08 15.54
CA MET A 99 -4.09 3.69 14.27
C MET A 99 -5.59 3.42 14.40
N VAL A 100 -6.02 2.83 15.51
CA VAL A 100 -7.45 2.64 15.75
C VAL A 100 -8.17 3.99 15.78
N GLU A 101 -7.60 4.96 16.49
CA GLU A 101 -8.21 6.29 16.53
C GLU A 101 -8.23 6.96 15.17
N PHE A 102 -7.13 6.84 14.42
CA PHE A 102 -7.07 7.38 13.08
C PHE A 102 -8.16 6.76 12.21
N GLY A 103 -8.33 5.44 12.30
CA GLY A 103 -9.35 4.75 11.54
C GLY A 103 -10.77 5.19 11.92
N ARG A 104 -10.99 5.39 13.21
CA ARG A 104 -12.29 5.91 13.65
C ARG A 104 -12.58 7.28 13.07
N ASP A 105 -11.54 8.14 13.03
CA ASP A 105 -11.70 9.46 12.47
C ASP A 105 -12.01 9.40 10.99
N LEU A 106 -11.32 8.51 10.27
CA LEU A 106 -11.58 8.35 8.84
C LEU A 106 -13.01 7.89 8.59
N LEU A 107 -13.48 6.93 9.39
CA LEU A 107 -14.84 6.44 9.22
C LEU A 107 -15.87 7.52 9.50
N ARG A 108 -15.63 8.33 10.52
CA ARG A 108 -16.53 9.44 10.82
C ARG A 108 -16.51 10.47 9.72
N GLY A 109 -15.31 10.77 9.20
CA GLY A 109 -15.19 11.75 8.12
C GLY A 109 -15.90 11.30 6.87
N GLU A 110 -15.77 10.02 6.53
CA GLU A 110 -16.46 9.50 5.37
C GLU A 110 -17.97 9.55 5.55
N GLY A 111 -18.43 9.21 6.75
CA GLY A 111 -19.86 9.31 7.03
C GLY A 111 -20.37 10.72 6.90
N LEU A 112 -19.62 11.70 7.40
CA LEU A 112 -19.99 13.09 7.28
C LEU A 112 -19.96 13.57 5.84
N ALA A 113 -18.96 13.12 5.08
CA ALA A 113 -18.84 13.55 3.70
C ALA A 113 -19.99 13.05 2.85
N GLU A 114 -20.61 11.96 3.24
CA GLU A 114 -21.71 11.39 2.48
C GLU A 114 -23.02 12.13 2.71
N LYS A 115 -23.07 13.00 3.69
CA LYS A 115 -24.27 13.73 3.97
C LYS A 115 -24.33 15.04 3.23
#